data_790f2094ab3b12f9b52aa1de7c84ec12
#
_entry.id   790f2094ab3b12f9b52aa1de7c84ec12
#
_cell.length_a   1.000
_cell.length_b   1.000
_cell.length_c   1.000
_cell.angle_alpha   90.00
_cell.angle_beta   90.00
_cell.angle_gamma   90.00
#
_symmetry.space_group_name_H-M   'P 1'
#
loop_
_entity.id
_entity.type
_entity.pdbx_description
1 polymer ?
#
loop_
_entity_poly.entity_id
_entity_poly.type
_entity_poly.pdbx_seq_one_letter_code
_entity_poly.pdbx_strand_id
1 'polypeptide(L)'
;MQPGTGPRRRVVVGVDGTPNSLAALRRAADQAGQRDARLEIVYVIPAGANGAAEASGYEMLNMAVRHASPRGLDRPADSLVARGKAAETLVQRSAGAELLVIGARIHSGYGNLLGGDVVSYCLSHARGTVDICADQRAHAAQAAAQAAGRSGACPPRSQGVK
;
A
#
# COMPACT_ATOMS: atom_id res chain seq x y z
N MET A 1 27.03 -22.43 19.41
CA MET A 1 26.58 -21.02 19.44
C MET A 1 25.18 -20.97 18.83
N GLN A 2 24.17 -20.89 19.64
CA GLN A 2 22.79 -20.71 19.17
C GLN A 2 22.64 -19.27 18.66
N PRO A 3 22.13 -19.01 17.45
CA PRO A 3 21.82 -17.66 17.05
C PRO A 3 20.69 -17.15 17.92
N GLY A 4 20.96 -16.05 18.61
CA GLY A 4 20.11 -15.46 19.63
C GLY A 4 18.68 -15.26 19.14
N THR A 5 17.73 -15.77 19.90
CA THR A 5 16.29 -15.53 19.79
C THR A 5 15.95 -14.14 20.34
N GLY A 6 16.57 -13.09 19.76
CA GLY A 6 16.06 -11.74 19.91
C GLY A 6 14.75 -11.59 19.16
N PRO A 7 13.84 -10.68 19.54
CA PRO A 7 12.63 -10.43 18.77
C PRO A 7 13.04 -10.14 17.33
N ARG A 8 12.67 -11.04 16.42
CA ARG A 8 13.03 -10.88 15.00
C ARG A 8 12.33 -9.63 14.49
N ARG A 9 13.11 -8.65 14.12
CA ARG A 9 12.65 -7.43 13.49
C ARG A 9 11.71 -7.78 12.34
N ARG A 10 10.57 -7.12 12.26
CA ARG A 10 9.53 -7.43 11.29
C ARG A 10 8.97 -6.15 10.70
N VAL A 11 8.85 -6.14 9.37
CA VAL A 11 8.14 -5.13 8.59
C VAL A 11 6.87 -5.78 8.04
N VAL A 12 5.73 -5.17 8.27
CA VAL A 12 4.42 -5.64 7.78
C VAL A 12 3.94 -4.72 6.67
N VAL A 13 3.42 -5.27 5.60
CA VAL A 13 2.80 -4.51 4.51
C VAL A 13 1.43 -5.07 4.16
N GLY A 14 0.45 -4.18 4.05
CA GLY A 14 -0.88 -4.49 3.53
C GLY A 14 -0.93 -4.35 2.01
N VAL A 15 -1.42 -5.37 1.30
CA VAL A 15 -1.52 -5.41 -0.16
C VAL A 15 -2.94 -5.73 -0.56
N ASP A 16 -3.49 -5.00 -1.52
CA ASP A 16 -4.84 -5.22 -2.09
C ASP A 16 -4.85 -5.28 -3.63
N GLY A 17 -3.67 -5.35 -4.24
CA GLY A 17 -3.50 -5.40 -5.69
C GLY A 17 -3.56 -4.02 -6.38
N THR A 18 -3.85 -2.95 -5.68
CA THR A 18 -3.83 -1.59 -6.24
C THR A 18 -2.40 -1.11 -6.51
N PRO A 19 -2.19 -0.16 -7.44
CA PRO A 19 -0.86 0.42 -7.68
C PRO A 19 -0.21 1.01 -6.43
N ASN A 20 -0.98 1.62 -5.56
CA ASN A 20 -0.48 2.17 -4.31
C ASN A 20 -0.01 1.09 -3.34
N SER A 21 -0.73 -0.03 -3.26
CA SER A 21 -0.29 -1.17 -2.42
C SER A 21 0.93 -1.87 -2.99
N LEU A 22 1.11 -1.90 -4.32
CA LEU A 22 2.33 -2.40 -4.95
C LEU A 22 3.53 -1.49 -4.68
N ALA A 23 3.33 -0.17 -4.68
CA ALA A 23 4.36 0.79 -4.26
C ALA A 23 4.73 0.61 -2.78
N ALA A 24 3.73 0.36 -1.93
CA ALA A 24 3.94 0.04 -0.52
C ALA A 24 4.74 -1.26 -0.35
N LEU A 25 4.46 -2.28 -1.15
CA LEU A 25 5.21 -3.54 -1.12
C LEU A 25 6.68 -3.35 -1.49
N ARG A 26 6.98 -2.59 -2.54
CA ARG A 26 8.38 -2.25 -2.91
C ARG A 26 9.09 -1.54 -1.77
N ARG A 27 8.45 -0.53 -1.20
CA ARG A 27 9.00 0.22 -0.08
C ARG A 27 9.22 -0.65 1.15
N ALA A 28 8.28 -1.51 1.47
CA ALA A 28 8.40 -2.44 2.60
C ALA A 28 9.57 -3.43 2.41
N ALA A 29 9.77 -3.92 1.19
CA ALA A 29 10.90 -4.78 0.87
C ALA A 29 12.25 -4.05 1.06
N ASP A 30 12.36 -2.81 0.59
CA ASP A 30 13.54 -1.97 0.80
C ASP A 30 13.78 -1.70 2.28
N GLN A 31 12.74 -1.37 3.03
CA GLN A 31 12.82 -1.11 4.47
C GLN A 31 13.19 -2.36 5.27
N ALA A 32 12.67 -3.52 4.89
CA ALA A 32 13.04 -4.79 5.50
C ALA A 32 14.53 -5.10 5.27
N GLY A 33 15.03 -4.85 4.05
CA GLY A 33 16.45 -4.99 3.73
C GLY A 33 17.35 -4.08 4.56
N GLN A 34 17.01 -2.80 4.65
CA GLN A 34 17.77 -1.79 5.41
C GLN A 34 17.80 -2.07 6.92
N ARG A 35 16.74 -2.66 7.45
CA ARG A 35 16.59 -2.95 8.88
C ARG A 35 17.02 -4.35 9.30
N ASP A 36 17.45 -5.17 8.36
CA ASP A 36 17.69 -6.61 8.59
C ASP A 36 16.46 -7.31 9.22
N ALA A 37 15.28 -6.97 8.70
CA ALA A 37 13.99 -7.43 9.20
C ALA A 37 13.34 -8.46 8.26
N ARG A 38 12.46 -9.29 8.81
CA ARG A 38 11.55 -10.14 8.00
C ARG A 38 10.45 -9.27 7.40
N LEU A 39 10.09 -9.58 6.16
CA LEU A 39 8.95 -8.97 5.49
C LEU A 39 7.72 -9.88 5.64
N GLU A 40 6.62 -9.35 6.15
CA GLU A 40 5.31 -10.01 6.19
C GLU A 40 4.35 -9.28 5.25
N ILE A 41 3.87 -9.98 4.23
CA ILE A 41 2.98 -9.43 3.21
C ILE A 41 1.57 -9.95 3.50
N VAL A 42 0.64 -9.05 3.77
CA VAL A 42 -0.70 -9.38 4.24
C VAL A 42 -1.75 -8.92 3.23
N TYR A 43 -2.59 -9.85 2.81
CA TYR A 43 -3.84 -9.60 2.10
C TYR A 43 -5.01 -9.98 2.98
N VAL A 44 -5.99 -9.10 3.12
CA VAL A 44 -7.14 -9.34 4.00
C VAL A 44 -8.38 -9.61 3.17
N ILE A 45 -9.01 -10.75 3.44
CA ILE A 45 -10.30 -11.14 2.87
C ILE A 45 -11.40 -11.03 3.92
N PRO A 46 -12.68 -10.90 3.52
CA PRO A 46 -13.80 -10.87 4.48
C PRO A 46 -13.82 -12.09 5.39
N ALA A 47 -14.25 -11.92 6.63
CA ALA A 47 -14.29 -12.99 7.63
C ALA A 47 -15.09 -14.21 7.18
N GLY A 48 -16.18 -14.01 6.43
CA GLY A 48 -17.04 -15.06 5.90
C GLY A 48 -16.61 -15.65 4.56
N ALA A 49 -15.44 -15.27 4.04
CA ALA A 49 -14.95 -15.75 2.74
C ALA A 49 -14.65 -17.26 2.78
N ASN A 50 -14.88 -17.93 1.66
CA ASN A 50 -14.64 -19.37 1.52
C ASN A 50 -13.17 -19.70 1.15
N GLY A 51 -12.86 -21.00 1.05
CA GLY A 51 -11.52 -21.45 0.68
C GLY A 51 -11.07 -21.02 -0.72
N ALA A 52 -12.00 -20.84 -1.66
CA ALA A 52 -11.68 -20.35 -3.00
C ALA A 52 -11.19 -18.88 -2.95
N ALA A 53 -11.80 -18.04 -2.11
CA ALA A 53 -11.34 -16.67 -1.90
C ALA A 53 -9.94 -16.62 -1.26
N GLU A 54 -9.64 -17.55 -0.36
CA GLU A 54 -8.31 -17.67 0.23
C GLU A 54 -7.25 -18.08 -0.81
N ALA A 55 -7.56 -19.10 -1.65
CA ALA A 55 -6.68 -19.51 -2.74
C ALA A 55 -6.42 -18.36 -3.73
N SER A 56 -7.46 -17.65 -4.15
CA SER A 56 -7.34 -16.45 -4.99
C SER A 56 -6.52 -15.34 -4.31
N GLY A 57 -6.62 -15.21 -3.00
CA GLY A 57 -5.81 -14.28 -2.21
C GLY A 57 -4.32 -14.60 -2.29
N TYR A 58 -3.93 -15.85 -2.19
CA TYR A 58 -2.54 -16.27 -2.35
C TYR A 58 -2.03 -16.07 -3.78
N GLU A 59 -2.86 -16.33 -4.79
CA GLU A 59 -2.52 -16.03 -6.20
C GLU A 59 -2.26 -14.54 -6.39
N MET A 60 -3.12 -13.70 -5.84
CA MET A 60 -2.96 -12.23 -5.88
C MET A 60 -1.67 -11.80 -5.20
N LEU A 61 -1.35 -12.35 -4.02
CA LEU A 61 -0.08 -12.07 -3.34
C LEU A 61 1.13 -12.47 -4.17
N ASN A 62 1.10 -13.65 -4.80
CA ASN A 62 2.17 -14.10 -5.70
C ASN A 62 2.35 -13.16 -6.89
N MET A 63 1.26 -12.72 -7.51
CA MET A 63 1.30 -11.74 -8.58
C MET A 63 1.85 -10.39 -8.12
N ALA A 64 1.41 -9.92 -6.96
CA ALA A 64 1.89 -8.66 -6.39
C ALA A 64 3.41 -8.68 -6.13
N VAL A 65 3.92 -9.76 -5.57
CA VAL A 65 5.36 -9.93 -5.32
C VAL A 65 6.15 -9.93 -6.64
N ARG A 66 5.71 -10.67 -7.65
CA ARG A 66 6.35 -10.68 -8.98
C ARG A 66 6.34 -9.31 -9.64
N HIS A 67 5.26 -8.58 -9.49
CA HIS A 67 5.12 -7.24 -10.06
C HIS A 67 5.98 -6.20 -9.31
N ALA A 68 6.02 -6.28 -8.00
CA ALA A 68 6.82 -5.38 -7.16
C ALA A 68 8.32 -5.66 -7.27
N SER A 69 8.69 -6.92 -7.37
CA SER A 69 10.07 -7.40 -7.41
C SER A 69 10.28 -8.46 -8.50
N PRO A 70 10.40 -8.05 -9.78
CA PRO A 70 10.56 -9.00 -10.89
C PRO A 70 11.80 -9.90 -10.79
N ARG A 71 12.82 -9.44 -10.08
CA ARG A 71 14.08 -10.19 -9.82
C ARG A 71 14.04 -11.05 -8.57
N GLY A 72 12.88 -11.09 -7.89
CA GLY A 72 12.71 -11.72 -6.59
C GLY A 72 12.99 -10.76 -5.43
N LEU A 73 12.61 -11.19 -4.25
CA LEU A 73 12.90 -10.47 -3.00
C LEU A 73 14.29 -10.88 -2.51
N ASP A 74 15.09 -9.91 -2.12
CA ASP A 74 16.44 -10.15 -1.60
C ASP A 74 16.44 -10.90 -0.26
N ARG A 75 15.28 -10.96 0.39
CA ARG A 75 15.09 -11.60 1.67
C ARG A 75 13.83 -12.47 1.70
N PRO A 76 13.83 -13.49 2.56
CA PRO A 76 12.62 -14.29 2.77
C PRO A 76 11.45 -13.41 3.23
N ALA A 77 10.31 -13.57 2.57
CA ALA A 77 9.06 -12.92 2.93
C ALA A 77 7.99 -13.96 3.22
N ASP A 78 7.17 -13.66 4.23
CA ASP A 78 6.00 -14.46 4.55
C ASP A 78 4.77 -13.82 3.90
N SER A 79 4.06 -14.56 3.08
CA SER A 79 2.79 -14.15 2.48
C SER A 79 1.64 -14.72 3.29
N LEU A 80 0.70 -13.90 3.68
CA LEU A 80 -0.43 -14.28 4.50
C LEU A 80 -1.74 -13.74 3.95
N VAL A 81 -2.69 -14.61 3.73
CA VAL A 81 -4.09 -14.25 3.55
C VAL A 81 -4.78 -14.31 4.91
N ALA A 82 -5.18 -13.17 5.43
CA ALA A 82 -5.86 -13.05 6.72
C ALA A 82 -7.35 -12.79 6.52
N ARG A 83 -8.17 -13.15 7.50
CA ARG A 83 -9.62 -12.96 7.46
C ARG A 83 -10.04 -11.87 8.45
N GLY A 84 -10.92 -10.98 8.01
CA GLY A 84 -11.45 -9.93 8.87
C GLY A 84 -11.63 -8.60 8.15
N LYS A 85 -11.61 -7.53 8.92
CA LYS A 85 -11.56 -6.17 8.39
C LYS A 85 -10.10 -5.76 8.18
N ALA A 86 -9.80 -5.20 7.03
CA ALA A 86 -8.43 -4.88 6.64
C ALA A 86 -7.71 -3.99 7.69
N ALA A 87 -8.34 -2.92 8.11
CA ALA A 87 -7.74 -1.98 9.07
C ALA A 87 -7.40 -2.64 10.41
N GLU A 88 -8.37 -3.33 11.00
CA GLU A 88 -8.19 -4.01 12.28
C GLU A 88 -7.15 -5.13 12.19
N THR A 89 -7.18 -5.90 11.11
CA THR A 89 -6.24 -7.01 10.88
C THR A 89 -4.82 -6.50 10.73
N LEU A 90 -4.61 -5.43 9.96
CA LEU A 90 -3.28 -4.84 9.76
C LEU A 90 -2.72 -4.26 11.07
N VAL A 91 -3.54 -3.59 11.86
CA VAL A 91 -3.13 -3.09 13.19
C VAL A 91 -2.73 -4.24 14.11
N GLN A 92 -3.53 -5.31 14.17
CA GLN A 92 -3.22 -6.48 14.98
C GLN A 92 -1.92 -7.17 14.53
N ARG A 93 -1.72 -7.31 13.22
CA ARG A 93 -0.53 -7.91 12.65
C ARG A 93 0.73 -7.07 12.85
N SER A 94 0.60 -5.76 12.84
CA SER A 94 1.71 -4.85 13.08
C SER A 94 2.12 -4.73 14.55
N ALA A 95 1.37 -5.33 15.46
CA ALA A 95 1.73 -5.33 16.88
C ALA A 95 3.12 -5.97 17.08
N GLY A 96 4.04 -5.22 17.66
CA GLY A 96 5.43 -5.63 17.83
C GLY A 96 6.30 -5.61 16.55
N ALA A 97 5.77 -5.17 15.41
CA ALA A 97 6.56 -4.91 14.22
C ALA A 97 7.26 -3.55 14.31
N GLU A 98 8.40 -3.42 13.65
CA GLU A 98 9.11 -2.13 13.57
C GLU A 98 8.41 -1.14 12.67
N LEU A 99 7.72 -1.64 11.64
CA LEU A 99 7.10 -0.81 10.62
C LEU A 99 5.86 -1.50 10.03
N LEU A 100 4.79 -0.74 9.88
CA LEU A 100 3.64 -1.07 9.05
C LEU A 100 3.64 -0.17 7.83
N VAL A 101 3.66 -0.76 6.63
CA VAL A 101 3.61 -0.02 5.35
C VAL A 101 2.26 -0.25 4.70
N ILE A 102 1.59 0.81 4.30
CA ILE A 102 0.30 0.77 3.61
C ILE A 102 0.26 1.72 2.43
N GLY A 103 -0.47 1.33 1.40
CA GLY A 103 -0.74 2.20 0.26
C GLY A 103 -1.89 3.15 0.56
N ALA A 104 -1.72 4.43 0.25
CA ALA A 104 -2.79 5.41 0.32
C ALA A 104 -3.53 5.48 -1.02
N ARG A 105 -4.85 5.39 -1.01
CA ARG A 105 -5.67 5.78 -2.15
C ARG A 105 -5.82 7.30 -2.14
N ILE A 106 -5.24 7.94 -3.14
CA ILE A 106 -5.49 9.36 -3.36
C ILE A 106 -6.78 9.46 -4.17
N HIS A 107 -7.89 9.69 -3.49
CA HIS A 107 -9.13 10.05 -4.17
C HIS A 107 -9.00 11.52 -4.63
N SER A 108 -8.91 11.71 -5.94
CA SER A 108 -9.07 13.00 -6.57
C SER A 108 -10.55 13.43 -6.47
N GLY A 109 -10.86 14.21 -5.48
CA GLY A 109 -12.16 14.81 -5.34
C GLY A 109 -12.65 14.87 -3.89
N TYR A 110 -12.64 16.07 -3.33
CA TYR A 110 -13.13 16.41 -1.99
C TYR A 110 -12.29 15.93 -0.78
N GLY A 111 -11.28 16.70 -0.47
CA GLY A 111 -11.01 17.09 0.93
C GLY A 111 -10.25 16.11 1.83
N ASN A 112 -10.03 14.86 1.50
CA ASN A 112 -9.26 13.93 2.32
C ASN A 112 -8.01 13.44 1.57
N LEU A 113 -6.92 14.12 1.79
CA LEU A 113 -5.61 13.82 1.18
C LEU A 113 -4.98 12.51 1.66
N LEU A 114 -5.51 11.90 2.72
CA LEU A 114 -5.05 10.64 3.29
C LEU A 114 -6.20 9.64 3.27
N GLY A 115 -6.62 9.31 2.05
CA GLY A 115 -7.84 8.64 1.76
C GLY A 115 -7.95 7.22 2.25
N GLY A 116 -9.00 6.98 2.94
CA GLY A 116 -9.57 5.70 3.23
C GLY A 116 -9.58 5.39 4.72
N ASP A 117 -10.61 4.68 5.11
CA ASP A 117 -10.84 4.25 6.50
C ASP A 117 -9.66 3.42 7.05
N VAL A 118 -8.97 2.67 6.18
CA VAL A 118 -7.82 1.82 6.56
C VAL A 118 -6.64 2.67 7.03
N VAL A 119 -6.27 3.71 6.26
CA VAL A 119 -5.14 4.60 6.60
C VAL A 119 -5.42 5.34 7.91
N SER A 120 -6.59 5.96 8.02
CA SER A 120 -6.99 6.70 9.22
C SER A 120 -7.03 5.80 10.44
N TYR A 121 -7.57 4.60 10.31
CA TYR A 121 -7.61 3.63 11.39
C TYR A 121 -6.23 3.16 11.83
N CYS A 122 -5.35 2.83 10.89
CA CYS A 122 -3.98 2.42 11.18
C CYS A 122 -3.17 3.52 11.87
N LEU A 123 -3.30 4.77 11.41
CA LEU A 123 -2.64 5.91 12.04
C LEU A 123 -3.11 6.16 13.47
N SER A 124 -4.38 5.90 13.76
CA SER A 124 -4.96 6.13 15.08
C SER A 124 -4.72 4.99 16.07
N HIS A 125 -4.58 3.75 15.59
CA HIS A 125 -4.60 2.55 16.43
C HIS A 125 -3.30 1.74 16.40
N ALA A 126 -2.43 1.92 15.40
CA ALA A 126 -1.16 1.22 15.37
C ALA A 126 -0.25 1.73 16.50
N ARG A 127 0.40 0.79 17.18
CA ARG A 127 1.31 1.10 18.29
C ARG A 127 2.73 1.41 17.83
N GLY A 128 3.05 1.13 16.58
CA GLY A 128 4.36 1.32 15.99
C GLY A 128 4.34 2.37 14.88
N THR A 129 5.43 2.46 14.16
CA THR A 129 5.57 3.37 13.01
C THR A 129 4.72 2.90 11.84
N VAL A 130 3.96 3.81 11.25
CA VAL A 130 3.18 3.59 10.02
C VAL A 130 3.78 4.43 8.91
N ASP A 131 4.14 3.79 7.79
CA ASP A 131 4.63 4.44 6.57
C ASP A 131 3.55 4.34 5.49
N ILE A 132 3.18 5.47 4.92
CA ILE A 132 2.11 5.56 3.92
C ILE A 132 2.73 5.84 2.57
N CYS A 133 2.48 4.96 1.61
CA CYS A 133 2.97 5.07 0.25
C CYS A 133 1.87 5.40 -0.72
N ALA A 134 2.15 6.36 -1.60
CA ALA A 134 1.34 6.63 -2.78
C ALA A 134 2.17 6.32 -4.03
N ASP A 135 1.53 5.80 -5.07
CA ASP A 135 2.18 5.64 -6.36
C ASP A 135 2.36 7.03 -7.01
N GLN A 136 3.59 7.53 -6.99
CA GLN A 136 3.92 8.84 -7.55
C GLN A 136 3.67 8.90 -9.07
N ARG A 137 3.74 7.77 -9.78
CA ARG A 137 3.46 7.71 -11.23
C ARG A 137 1.98 7.92 -11.53
N ALA A 138 1.12 7.29 -10.74
CA ALA A 138 -0.32 7.51 -10.84
C ALA A 138 -0.69 8.96 -10.49
N HIS A 139 -0.01 9.54 -9.50
CA HIS A 139 -0.19 10.92 -9.09
C HIS A 139 0.27 11.91 -10.16
N ALA A 140 1.42 11.70 -10.76
CA ALA A 140 1.93 12.51 -11.86
C ALA A 140 1.04 12.45 -13.10
N ALA A 141 0.51 11.27 -13.44
CA ALA A 141 -0.43 11.09 -14.55
C ALA A 141 -1.77 11.83 -14.30
N GLN A 142 -2.29 11.79 -13.07
CA GLN A 142 -3.49 12.53 -12.69
C GLN A 142 -3.25 14.04 -12.67
N ALA A 143 -2.14 14.51 -12.17
CA ALA A 143 -1.76 15.92 -12.18
C ALA A 143 -1.61 16.44 -13.61
N ALA A 144 -0.99 15.66 -14.51
CA ALA A 144 -0.86 16.02 -15.92
C ALA A 144 -2.22 16.06 -16.64
N ALA A 145 -3.12 15.12 -16.35
CA ALA A 145 -4.47 15.11 -16.90
C ALA A 145 -5.32 16.30 -16.41
N GLN A 146 -5.17 16.69 -15.15
CA GLN A 146 -5.84 17.88 -14.59
C GLN A 146 -5.27 19.18 -15.14
N ALA A 147 -3.98 19.27 -15.38
CA ALA A 147 -3.34 20.42 -16.02
C ALA A 147 -3.76 20.57 -17.48
N ALA A 148 -3.89 19.48 -18.23
CA ALA A 148 -4.38 19.48 -19.60
C ALA A 148 -5.88 19.89 -19.70
N GLY A 149 -6.69 19.54 -18.72
CA GLY A 149 -8.09 19.95 -18.63
C GLY A 149 -8.32 21.43 -18.31
N ARG A 150 -7.33 22.11 -17.75
CA ARG A 150 -7.40 23.56 -17.45
C ARG A 150 -6.93 24.47 -18.60
N SER A 151 -6.36 23.90 -19.64
CA SER A 151 -5.88 24.61 -20.82
C SER A 151 -6.97 24.81 -21.88
N GLY A 152 -8.23 24.84 -21.49
CA GLY A 152 -9.33 25.29 -22.30
C GLY A 152 -9.20 26.81 -22.51
N ALA A 153 -8.47 27.21 -23.54
CA ALA A 153 -8.32 28.61 -23.91
C ALA A 153 -9.70 29.24 -24.10
N CYS A 154 -9.94 30.27 -23.34
CA CYS A 154 -11.02 31.22 -23.62
C CYS A 154 -10.78 31.81 -25.01
N PRO A 155 -11.70 31.69 -25.97
CA PRO A 155 -11.50 32.32 -27.28
C PRO A 155 -11.48 33.83 -27.09
N PRO A 156 -10.63 34.57 -27.81
CA PRO A 156 -10.59 36.01 -27.70
C PRO A 156 -11.94 36.58 -28.16
N ARG A 157 -12.57 37.37 -27.35
CA ARG A 157 -13.73 38.15 -27.73
C ARG A 157 -13.29 39.07 -28.87
N SER A 158 -13.83 38.83 -30.06
CA SER A 158 -13.76 39.78 -31.13
C SER A 158 -14.49 41.06 -30.69
N GLN A 159 -13.74 42.07 -30.36
CA GLN A 159 -14.30 43.42 -30.28
C GLN A 159 -14.63 43.88 -31.70
N GLY A 160 -15.90 43.91 -31.99
CA GLY A 160 -16.38 44.58 -33.19
C GLY A 160 -16.07 46.05 -33.10
N VAL A 161 -15.16 46.48 -33.93
CA VAL A 161 -14.94 47.90 -34.20
C VAL A 161 -15.92 48.29 -35.31
N LYS A 162 -16.74 49.30 -35.01
CA LYS A 162 -17.44 50.02 -36.05
C LYS A 162 -16.46 50.89 -36.81
#